data_e57482c1e7fea264c4bd1039621bdb5e
#
_entry.id   e57482c1e7fea264c4bd1039621bdb5e
#
_cell.length_a   1.000
_cell.length_b   1.000
_cell.length_c   1.000
_cell.angle_alpha   90.00
_cell.angle_beta   90.00
_cell.angle_gamma   90.00
#
_symmetry.space_group_name_H-M   'P 1'
#
loop_
_entity.id
_entity.type
_entity.pdbx_description
1 polymer ?
#
loop_
_entity_poly.entity_id
_entity_poly.type
_entity_poly.pdbx_seq_one_letter_code
_entity_poly.pdbx_strand_id
1 'polypeptide(L)'
;MQIKMCDTEVVLWEGECDNLCDELVAAVKAGANLAGANLAGANLAGAHLAGAHLAGAHLAGAHLAGANLEGANLEGANLEGANLEGANLAFANLVGAILTRANLAGAILEGAILEGAILVRADLRGADLRGADLRGADLRGADLRGADLAGASAPPVNSHDFWAELLRRAAGDDLHRRMIAGLVLISRDWCWPRMIALMTGELAADWQEWVGAEFWRWPEECRRLGLPELAAGDGPSATNGKGE
;
A
#
# COMPACT_ATOMS: atom_id res chain seq x y z
N MET A 1 33.38 3.77 -10.96
CA MET A 1 32.71 4.00 -9.64
C MET A 1 32.40 2.68 -9.00
N GLN A 2 32.24 2.59 -7.68
CA GLN A 2 31.94 1.32 -7.00
C GLN A 2 30.60 1.40 -6.27
N ILE A 3 29.79 0.34 -6.39
CA ILE A 3 28.60 0.14 -5.58
C ILE A 3 28.98 -0.86 -4.48
N LYS A 4 28.88 -0.42 -3.24
CA LYS A 4 29.27 -1.22 -2.06
C LYS A 4 28.03 -1.72 -1.30
N MET A 5 28.21 -2.82 -0.58
CA MET A 5 27.25 -3.28 0.40
C MET A 5 27.23 -2.30 1.59
N CYS A 6 26.05 -2.14 2.22
CA CYS A 6 25.92 -1.31 3.41
C CYS A 6 26.78 -1.84 4.56
N ASP A 7 27.37 -0.90 5.32
CA ASP A 7 28.16 -1.19 6.51
C ASP A 7 29.38 -2.12 6.30
N THR A 8 29.78 -2.33 5.06
CA THR A 8 30.93 -3.16 4.71
C THR A 8 31.80 -2.51 3.62
N GLU A 9 33.02 -3.02 3.43
CA GLU A 9 33.89 -2.64 2.31
C GLU A 9 33.67 -3.56 1.08
N VAL A 10 32.67 -4.45 1.13
CA VAL A 10 32.37 -5.38 0.03
C VAL A 10 31.87 -4.60 -1.17
N VAL A 11 32.58 -4.70 -2.28
CA VAL A 11 32.20 -4.12 -3.57
C VAL A 11 31.25 -5.09 -4.28
N LEU A 12 30.02 -4.65 -4.55
CA LEU A 12 29.00 -5.42 -5.28
C LEU A 12 29.15 -5.25 -6.78
N TRP A 13 29.60 -4.08 -7.22
CA TRP A 13 29.82 -3.73 -8.61
C TRP A 13 30.88 -2.66 -8.74
N GLU A 14 31.69 -2.75 -9.80
CA GLU A 14 32.66 -1.72 -10.18
C GLU A 14 32.62 -1.49 -11.68
N GLY A 15 32.47 -0.26 -12.10
CA GLY A 15 32.43 0.15 -13.50
C GLY A 15 33.02 1.53 -13.71
N GLU A 16 32.92 2.03 -14.93
CA GLU A 16 33.60 3.24 -15.40
C GLU A 16 32.65 4.41 -15.68
N CYS A 17 31.40 4.37 -15.14
CA CYS A 17 30.44 5.45 -15.36
C CYS A 17 30.78 6.70 -14.53
N ASP A 18 30.38 7.88 -15.06
CA ASP A 18 30.70 9.16 -14.41
C ASP A 18 29.85 9.46 -13.17
N ASN A 19 28.68 8.81 -13.06
CA ASN A 19 27.76 9.00 -11.93
C ASN A 19 27.14 7.69 -11.46
N LEU A 20 26.63 7.71 -10.22
CA LEU A 20 26.06 6.52 -9.56
C LEU A 20 24.81 5.98 -10.28
N CYS A 21 23.99 6.84 -10.89
CA CYS A 21 22.80 6.41 -11.61
C CYS A 21 23.18 5.56 -12.83
N ASP A 22 24.09 6.03 -13.67
CA ASP A 22 24.53 5.30 -14.86
C ASP A 22 25.26 4.02 -14.47
N GLU A 23 26.06 4.07 -13.39
CA GLU A 23 26.75 2.91 -12.84
C GLU A 23 25.77 1.84 -12.37
N LEU A 24 24.71 2.24 -11.65
CA LEU A 24 23.67 1.33 -11.19
C LEU A 24 22.89 0.72 -12.37
N VAL A 25 22.56 1.53 -13.37
CA VAL A 25 21.88 1.05 -14.60
C VAL A 25 22.77 0.07 -15.35
N ALA A 26 24.08 0.30 -15.44
CA ALA A 26 25.02 -0.62 -16.07
C ALA A 26 25.11 -1.95 -15.29
N ALA A 27 25.17 -1.89 -13.96
CA ALA A 27 25.17 -3.07 -13.10
C ALA A 27 23.89 -3.90 -13.28
N VAL A 28 22.73 -3.24 -13.29
CA VAL A 28 21.42 -3.92 -13.51
C VAL A 28 21.36 -4.58 -14.89
N LYS A 29 21.80 -3.90 -15.94
CA LYS A 29 21.88 -4.46 -17.31
C LYS A 29 22.80 -5.69 -17.38
N ALA A 30 23.86 -5.70 -16.59
CA ALA A 30 24.78 -6.85 -16.49
C ALA A 30 24.24 -7.97 -15.61
N GLY A 31 23.06 -7.82 -14.97
CA GLY A 31 22.49 -8.81 -14.06
C GLY A 31 23.21 -8.91 -12.74
N ALA A 32 23.89 -7.83 -12.29
CA ALA A 32 24.61 -7.83 -11.02
C ALA A 32 23.66 -8.06 -9.84
N ASN A 33 24.13 -8.81 -8.83
CA ASN A 33 23.44 -8.93 -7.56
C ASN A 33 23.82 -7.73 -6.68
N LEU A 34 22.86 -6.81 -6.49
CA LEU A 34 22.98 -5.58 -5.72
C LEU A 34 22.30 -5.69 -4.33
N ALA A 35 22.08 -6.91 -3.86
CA ALA A 35 21.48 -7.13 -2.54
C ALA A 35 22.33 -6.47 -1.44
N GLY A 36 21.67 -5.72 -0.55
CA GLY A 36 22.32 -4.96 0.50
C GLY A 36 23.13 -3.74 0.03
N ALA A 37 22.99 -3.32 -1.23
CA ALA A 37 23.71 -2.14 -1.75
C ALA A 37 23.38 -0.88 -0.95
N ASN A 38 24.41 -0.06 -0.69
CA ASN A 38 24.23 1.26 -0.08
C ASN A 38 23.94 2.32 -1.14
N LEU A 39 22.69 2.71 -1.24
CA LEU A 39 22.15 3.70 -2.17
C LEU A 39 21.39 4.82 -1.43
N ALA A 40 21.69 5.00 -0.14
CA ALA A 40 21.03 6.03 0.69
C ALA A 40 21.25 7.42 0.09
N GLY A 41 20.17 8.18 -0.06
CA GLY A 41 20.18 9.53 -0.64
C GLY A 41 20.59 9.61 -2.11
N ALA A 42 20.78 8.47 -2.80
CA ALA A 42 21.19 8.46 -4.20
C ALA A 42 20.18 9.17 -5.10
N ASN A 43 20.67 9.92 -6.09
CA ASN A 43 19.81 10.48 -7.14
C ASN A 43 19.67 9.47 -8.27
N LEU A 44 18.51 8.84 -8.34
CA LEU A 44 18.12 7.77 -9.28
C LEU A 44 16.86 8.14 -10.05
N ALA A 45 16.55 9.44 -10.15
CA ALA A 45 15.36 9.91 -10.85
C ALA A 45 15.37 9.46 -12.32
N GLY A 46 14.27 8.84 -12.77
CA GLY A 46 14.12 8.30 -14.11
C GLY A 46 15.01 7.10 -14.44
N ALA A 47 15.73 6.52 -13.47
CA ALA A 47 16.63 5.40 -13.71
C ALA A 47 15.90 4.15 -14.21
N HIS A 48 16.53 3.43 -15.14
CA HIS A 48 16.04 2.16 -15.66
C HIS A 48 16.55 0.99 -14.83
N LEU A 49 15.78 0.57 -13.81
CA LEU A 49 16.12 -0.45 -12.83
C LEU A 49 15.18 -1.68 -12.88
N ALA A 50 14.51 -1.89 -14.04
CA ALA A 50 13.61 -3.02 -14.20
C ALA A 50 14.33 -4.36 -13.95
N GLY A 51 13.71 -5.24 -13.14
CA GLY A 51 14.27 -6.52 -12.75
C GLY A 51 15.50 -6.46 -11.86
N ALA A 52 15.86 -5.30 -11.29
CA ALA A 52 17.02 -5.15 -10.43
C ALA A 52 16.99 -6.05 -9.19
N HIS A 53 18.12 -6.64 -8.80
CA HIS A 53 18.27 -7.44 -7.58
C HIS A 53 18.75 -6.55 -6.43
N LEU A 54 17.81 -5.93 -5.70
CA LEU A 54 18.02 -4.92 -4.65
C LEU A 54 17.50 -5.38 -3.28
N ALA A 55 17.42 -6.69 -3.04
CA ALA A 55 16.95 -7.22 -1.76
C ALA A 55 17.80 -6.68 -0.60
N GLY A 56 17.15 -6.17 0.46
CA GLY A 56 17.83 -5.58 1.61
C GLY A 56 18.64 -4.31 1.32
N ALA A 57 18.54 -3.72 0.12
CA ALA A 57 19.30 -2.52 -0.21
C ALA A 57 18.87 -1.32 0.65
N HIS A 58 19.82 -0.43 0.96
CA HIS A 58 19.61 0.81 1.68
C HIS A 58 19.33 1.94 0.68
N LEU A 59 18.07 2.31 0.52
CA LEU A 59 17.56 3.36 -0.35
C LEU A 59 16.90 4.51 0.44
N ALA A 60 17.20 4.61 1.74
CA ALA A 60 16.60 5.65 2.58
C ALA A 60 16.90 7.04 2.01
N GLY A 61 15.85 7.87 1.83
CA GLY A 61 15.93 9.20 1.25
C GLY A 61 16.36 9.25 -0.22
N ALA A 62 16.44 8.13 -0.93
CA ALA A 62 16.81 8.12 -2.35
C ALA A 62 15.76 8.83 -3.22
N HIS A 63 16.21 9.49 -4.29
CA HIS A 63 15.37 10.14 -5.28
C HIS A 63 15.13 9.19 -6.46
N LEU A 64 13.97 8.54 -6.47
CA LEU A 64 13.54 7.55 -7.46
C LEU A 64 12.33 8.03 -8.29
N ALA A 65 12.06 9.34 -8.30
CA ALA A 65 10.91 9.88 -9.02
C ALA A 65 10.95 9.47 -10.50
N GLY A 66 9.86 8.89 -11.00
CA GLY A 66 9.74 8.39 -12.38
C GLY A 66 10.68 7.24 -12.74
N ALA A 67 11.38 6.62 -11.79
CA ALA A 67 12.24 5.47 -12.07
C ALA A 67 11.43 4.24 -12.49
N ASN A 68 12.00 3.41 -13.37
CA ASN A 68 11.41 2.12 -13.73
C ASN A 68 12.02 1.01 -12.88
N LEU A 69 11.24 0.48 -11.94
CA LEU A 69 11.56 -0.64 -11.03
C LEU A 69 10.65 -1.86 -11.29
N GLU A 70 10.08 -1.96 -12.49
CA GLU A 70 9.19 -3.06 -12.86
C GLU A 70 9.86 -4.42 -12.62
N GLY A 71 9.16 -5.30 -11.86
CA GLY A 71 9.66 -6.62 -11.52
C GLY A 71 10.93 -6.65 -10.66
N ALA A 72 11.39 -5.52 -10.12
CA ALA A 72 12.56 -5.47 -9.26
C ALA A 72 12.35 -6.24 -7.95
N ASN A 73 13.39 -6.88 -7.44
CA ASN A 73 13.40 -7.47 -6.11
C ASN A 73 13.90 -6.46 -5.08
N LEU A 74 12.99 -5.93 -4.28
CA LEU A 74 13.21 -4.98 -3.18
C LEU A 74 12.83 -5.59 -1.81
N GLU A 75 12.82 -6.92 -1.71
CA GLU A 75 12.50 -7.62 -0.47
C GLU A 75 13.37 -7.11 0.69
N GLY A 76 12.72 -6.69 1.79
CA GLY A 76 13.40 -6.14 2.97
C GLY A 76 14.19 -4.85 2.73
N ALA A 77 14.10 -4.22 1.56
CA ALA A 77 14.82 -2.97 1.28
C ALA A 77 14.34 -1.83 2.19
N ASN A 78 15.28 -0.95 2.60
CA ASN A 78 14.96 0.25 3.32
C ASN A 78 14.76 1.43 2.35
N LEU A 79 13.52 1.84 2.17
CA LEU A 79 13.06 2.96 1.35
C LEU A 79 12.47 4.10 2.21
N GLU A 80 12.85 4.18 3.49
CA GLU A 80 12.33 5.22 4.39
C GLU A 80 12.59 6.62 3.83
N GLY A 81 11.50 7.40 3.68
CA GLY A 81 11.55 8.76 3.15
C GLY A 81 11.99 8.88 1.69
N ALA A 82 12.11 7.78 0.95
CA ALA A 82 12.46 7.83 -0.47
C ALA A 82 11.37 8.54 -1.30
N ASN A 83 11.78 9.25 -2.34
CA ASN A 83 10.87 9.84 -3.32
C ASN A 83 10.69 8.88 -4.51
N LEU A 84 9.52 8.25 -4.57
CA LEU A 84 9.08 7.31 -5.61
C LEU A 84 7.92 7.88 -6.42
N GLU A 85 7.75 9.21 -6.44
CA GLU A 85 6.66 9.86 -7.17
C GLU A 85 6.64 9.44 -8.64
N GLY A 86 5.51 8.90 -9.11
CA GLY A 86 5.34 8.43 -10.48
C GLY A 86 6.25 7.27 -10.90
N ALA A 87 6.96 6.63 -9.97
CA ALA A 87 7.81 5.47 -10.29
C ALA A 87 6.97 4.26 -10.73
N ASN A 88 7.51 3.45 -11.64
CA ASN A 88 6.93 2.17 -12.04
C ASN A 88 7.49 1.05 -11.16
N LEU A 89 6.67 0.52 -10.28
CA LEU A 89 6.93 -0.62 -9.39
C LEU A 89 6.01 -1.81 -9.71
N ALA A 90 5.44 -1.85 -10.92
CA ALA A 90 4.56 -2.94 -11.32
C ALA A 90 5.28 -4.29 -11.14
N PHE A 91 4.59 -5.25 -10.51
CA PHE A 91 5.11 -6.60 -10.23
C PHE A 91 6.39 -6.65 -9.39
N ALA A 92 6.82 -5.56 -8.77
CA ALA A 92 7.99 -5.55 -7.90
C ALA A 92 7.73 -6.38 -6.62
N ASN A 93 8.77 -7.06 -6.13
CA ASN A 93 8.75 -7.72 -4.82
C ASN A 93 9.20 -6.73 -3.74
N LEU A 94 8.25 -6.29 -2.92
CA LEU A 94 8.43 -5.37 -1.79
C LEU A 94 8.12 -6.06 -0.44
N VAL A 95 8.19 -7.39 -0.37
CA VAL A 95 7.92 -8.15 0.87
C VAL A 95 8.80 -7.61 2.00
N GLY A 96 8.16 -7.19 3.11
CA GLY A 96 8.84 -6.67 4.28
C GLY A 96 9.65 -5.38 4.06
N ALA A 97 9.51 -4.70 2.92
CA ALA A 97 10.21 -3.44 2.66
C ALA A 97 9.75 -2.33 3.61
N ILE A 98 10.68 -1.42 3.98
CA ILE A 98 10.39 -0.28 4.83
C ILE A 98 10.16 0.95 3.96
N LEU A 99 8.90 1.36 3.85
CA LEU A 99 8.42 2.50 3.05
C LEU A 99 7.86 3.63 3.95
N THR A 100 8.26 3.65 5.21
CA THR A 100 7.81 4.67 6.16
C THR A 100 8.08 6.07 5.60
N ARG A 101 7.04 6.92 5.50
CA ARG A 101 7.12 8.29 4.96
C ARG A 101 7.63 8.39 3.52
N ALA A 102 7.66 7.31 2.76
CA ALA A 102 7.99 7.37 1.33
C ALA A 102 6.91 8.14 0.55
N ASN A 103 7.34 8.88 -0.47
CA ASN A 103 6.43 9.51 -1.42
C ASN A 103 6.20 8.55 -2.60
N LEU A 104 5.03 7.95 -2.67
CA LEU A 104 4.56 7.04 -3.74
C LEU A 104 3.41 7.67 -4.53
N ALA A 105 3.25 9.01 -4.48
CA ALA A 105 2.16 9.68 -5.16
C ALA A 105 2.21 9.38 -6.68
N GLY A 106 1.10 8.87 -7.22
CA GLY A 106 1.00 8.50 -8.64
C GLY A 106 1.89 7.33 -9.07
N ALA A 107 2.54 6.61 -8.16
CA ALA A 107 3.35 5.45 -8.49
C ALA A 107 2.49 4.30 -9.02
N ILE A 108 3.05 3.47 -9.90
CA ILE A 108 2.42 2.28 -10.45
C ILE A 108 2.89 1.08 -9.61
N LEU A 109 1.99 0.49 -8.85
CA LEU A 109 2.20 -0.68 -7.98
C LEU A 109 1.31 -1.86 -8.41
N GLU A 110 0.83 -1.86 -9.67
CA GLU A 110 -0.01 -2.93 -10.19
C GLU A 110 0.67 -4.29 -10.00
N GLY A 111 -0.04 -5.22 -9.33
CA GLY A 111 0.47 -6.56 -9.06
C GLY A 111 1.72 -6.64 -8.19
N ALA A 112 2.15 -5.55 -7.56
CA ALA A 112 3.30 -5.56 -6.66
C ALA A 112 3.03 -6.38 -5.39
N ILE A 113 4.06 -7.03 -4.85
CA ILE A 113 3.97 -7.84 -3.63
C ILE A 113 4.45 -6.99 -2.45
N LEU A 114 3.52 -6.50 -1.64
CA LEU A 114 3.75 -5.65 -0.47
C LEU A 114 3.48 -6.39 0.85
N GLU A 115 3.50 -7.74 0.81
CA GLU A 115 3.25 -8.54 2.01
C GLU A 115 4.19 -8.15 3.15
N GLY A 116 3.60 -7.77 4.31
CA GLY A 116 4.36 -7.35 5.48
C GLY A 116 5.14 -6.03 5.32
N ALA A 117 4.99 -5.29 4.23
CA ALA A 117 5.66 -4.02 4.05
C ALA A 117 5.20 -2.95 5.05
N ILE A 118 6.10 -2.04 5.44
CA ILE A 118 5.83 -0.97 6.41
C ILE A 118 5.63 0.35 5.66
N LEU A 119 4.37 0.72 5.44
CA LEU A 119 3.94 1.93 4.71
C LEU A 119 3.46 3.05 5.65
N VAL A 120 3.91 3.05 6.90
CA VAL A 120 3.47 4.02 7.91
C VAL A 120 3.72 5.45 7.43
N ARG A 121 2.64 6.25 7.32
CA ARG A 121 2.65 7.63 6.83
C ARG A 121 3.20 7.81 5.42
N ALA A 122 3.18 6.78 4.58
CA ALA A 122 3.52 6.90 3.17
C ALA A 122 2.46 7.72 2.42
N ASP A 123 2.88 8.45 1.40
CA ASP A 123 2.00 9.15 0.48
C ASP A 123 1.72 8.25 -0.74
N LEU A 124 0.51 7.70 -0.82
CA LEU A 124 0.04 6.82 -1.90
C LEU A 124 -1.06 7.50 -2.74
N ARG A 125 -1.15 8.83 -2.68
CA ARG A 125 -2.21 9.56 -3.41
C ARG A 125 -2.12 9.29 -4.91
N GLY A 126 -3.24 8.84 -5.48
CA GLY A 126 -3.34 8.54 -6.90
C GLY A 126 -2.49 7.36 -7.37
N ALA A 127 -1.89 6.59 -6.47
CA ALA A 127 -1.13 5.40 -6.82
C ALA A 127 -2.03 4.30 -7.41
N ASP A 128 -1.50 3.54 -8.35
CA ASP A 128 -2.15 2.36 -8.92
C ASP A 128 -1.72 1.11 -8.16
N LEU A 129 -2.61 0.59 -7.32
CA LEU A 129 -2.40 -0.61 -6.49
C LEU A 129 -3.25 -1.80 -6.97
N ARG A 130 -3.70 -1.77 -8.22
CA ARG A 130 -4.55 -2.85 -8.76
C ARG A 130 -3.85 -4.19 -8.68
N GLY A 131 -4.55 -5.17 -8.07
CA GLY A 131 -4.02 -6.52 -7.91
C GLY A 131 -2.81 -6.63 -6.98
N ALA A 132 -2.39 -5.57 -6.30
CA ALA A 132 -1.27 -5.61 -5.35
C ALA A 132 -1.58 -6.49 -4.13
N ASP A 133 -0.57 -7.20 -3.64
CA ASP A 133 -0.67 -8.00 -2.42
C ASP A 133 -0.27 -7.16 -1.20
N LEU A 134 -1.26 -6.74 -0.42
CA LEU A 134 -1.09 -5.93 0.79
C LEU A 134 -1.26 -6.74 2.09
N ARG A 135 -1.24 -8.06 2.04
CA ARG A 135 -1.40 -8.90 3.22
C ARG A 135 -0.33 -8.60 4.26
N GLY A 136 -0.74 -8.34 5.50
CA GLY A 136 0.19 -8.01 6.57
C GLY A 136 0.87 -6.64 6.46
N ALA A 137 0.61 -5.85 5.44
CA ALA A 137 1.18 -4.52 5.29
C ALA A 137 0.68 -3.55 6.36
N ASP A 138 1.58 -2.69 6.87
CA ASP A 138 1.24 -1.64 7.84
C ASP A 138 1.02 -0.30 7.14
N LEU A 139 -0.23 0.08 6.96
CA LEU A 139 -0.67 1.31 6.30
C LEU A 139 -1.08 2.43 7.28
N ARG A 140 -0.67 2.38 8.55
CA ARG A 140 -1.07 3.37 9.56
C ARG A 140 -0.65 4.78 9.15
N GLY A 141 -1.65 5.66 8.98
CA GLY A 141 -1.45 7.05 8.60
C GLY A 141 -0.98 7.25 7.15
N ALA A 142 -1.00 6.23 6.30
CA ALA A 142 -0.74 6.37 4.87
C ALA A 142 -1.89 7.12 4.18
N ASP A 143 -1.55 7.97 3.22
CA ASP A 143 -2.53 8.72 2.43
C ASP A 143 -2.84 7.99 1.11
N LEU A 144 -4.02 7.38 1.05
CA LEU A 144 -4.49 6.59 -0.10
C LEU A 144 -5.50 7.35 -0.98
N ARG A 145 -5.66 8.68 -0.80
CA ARG A 145 -6.65 9.45 -1.56
C ARG A 145 -6.40 9.35 -3.05
N GLY A 146 -7.41 8.88 -3.78
CA GLY A 146 -7.34 8.69 -5.22
C GLY A 146 -6.54 7.46 -5.68
N ALA A 147 -5.96 6.66 -4.77
CA ALA A 147 -5.25 5.42 -5.13
C ALA A 147 -6.20 4.36 -5.72
N ASP A 148 -5.82 3.55 -6.72
CA ASP A 148 -6.61 2.44 -7.25
C ASP A 148 -6.26 1.11 -6.59
N LEU A 149 -7.23 0.50 -5.91
CA LEU A 149 -7.07 -0.72 -5.12
C LEU A 149 -7.87 -1.90 -5.69
N ALA A 150 -8.32 -1.79 -6.95
CA ALA A 150 -9.13 -2.84 -7.56
C ALA A 150 -8.36 -4.18 -7.60
N GLY A 151 -8.95 -5.22 -7.00
CA GLY A 151 -8.32 -6.54 -6.93
C GLY A 151 -7.13 -6.66 -5.99
N ALA A 152 -6.77 -5.62 -5.25
CA ALA A 152 -5.73 -5.71 -4.23
C ALA A 152 -6.16 -6.63 -3.09
N SER A 153 -5.22 -7.42 -2.54
CA SER A 153 -5.49 -8.21 -1.34
C SER A 153 -5.47 -7.32 -0.09
N ALA A 154 -6.33 -7.64 0.89
CA ALA A 154 -6.51 -6.78 2.05
C ALA A 154 -5.30 -6.77 3.00
N PRO A 155 -4.92 -5.59 3.50
CA PRO A 155 -4.08 -5.47 4.69
C PRO A 155 -4.85 -5.91 5.94
N PRO A 156 -4.15 -6.13 7.08
CA PRO A 156 -4.82 -6.47 8.32
C PRO A 156 -5.81 -5.38 8.78
N VAL A 157 -6.81 -5.79 9.55
CA VAL A 157 -8.01 -5.03 10.00
C VAL A 157 -7.72 -3.69 10.70
N ASN A 158 -6.48 -3.35 11.01
CA ASN A 158 -6.07 -2.15 11.74
C ASN A 158 -5.62 -0.97 10.86
N SER A 159 -5.70 -1.09 9.54
CA SER A 159 -5.40 0.04 8.64
C SER A 159 -6.67 0.83 8.31
N HIS A 160 -7.07 1.72 9.22
CA HIS A 160 -8.28 2.54 9.11
C HIS A 160 -8.33 3.37 7.82
N ASP A 161 -7.20 3.94 7.41
CA ASP A 161 -7.13 4.79 6.22
C ASP A 161 -7.38 4.01 4.92
N PHE A 162 -6.97 2.74 4.86
CA PHE A 162 -7.27 1.84 3.76
C PHE A 162 -8.78 1.58 3.64
N TRP A 163 -9.42 1.19 4.75
CA TRP A 163 -10.85 0.89 4.77
C TRP A 163 -11.69 2.14 4.49
N ALA A 164 -11.26 3.30 4.99
CA ALA A 164 -11.95 4.55 4.74
C ALA A 164 -11.89 4.96 3.27
N GLU A 165 -10.76 4.78 2.59
CA GLU A 165 -10.64 5.05 1.16
C GLU A 165 -11.48 4.06 0.33
N LEU A 166 -11.47 2.79 0.72
CA LEU A 166 -12.28 1.75 0.10
C LEU A 166 -13.79 2.09 0.20
N LEU A 167 -14.25 2.47 1.40
CA LEU A 167 -15.63 2.90 1.66
C LEU A 167 -15.99 4.15 0.85
N ARG A 168 -15.09 5.12 0.77
CA ARG A 168 -15.31 6.35 0.02
C ARG A 168 -15.48 6.09 -1.47
N ARG A 169 -14.74 5.13 -2.05
CA ARG A 169 -14.87 4.74 -3.47
C ARG A 169 -16.15 3.97 -3.74
N ALA A 170 -16.48 3.01 -2.87
CA ALA A 170 -17.74 2.28 -2.96
C ALA A 170 -18.96 3.19 -2.82
N ALA A 171 -18.82 4.31 -2.10
CA ALA A 171 -19.86 5.31 -1.94
C ALA A 171 -20.21 6.06 -3.25
N GLY A 172 -19.32 6.11 -4.24
CA GLY A 172 -19.52 6.84 -5.48
C GLY A 172 -19.93 8.30 -5.24
N ASP A 173 -21.03 8.74 -5.84
CA ASP A 173 -21.58 10.11 -5.67
C ASP A 173 -22.61 10.23 -4.54
N ASP A 174 -22.89 9.15 -3.81
CA ASP A 174 -23.84 9.16 -2.69
C ASP A 174 -23.25 9.95 -1.50
N LEU A 175 -23.86 11.10 -1.20
CA LEU A 175 -23.40 12.02 -0.16
C LEU A 175 -23.41 11.35 1.23
N HIS A 176 -24.40 10.52 1.55
CA HIS A 176 -24.54 9.87 2.84
C HIS A 176 -23.45 8.81 3.05
N ARG A 177 -23.18 8.00 2.00
CA ARG A 177 -22.11 7.01 2.01
C ARG A 177 -20.73 7.68 2.16
N ARG A 178 -20.52 8.85 1.50
CA ARG A 178 -19.31 9.66 1.65
C ARG A 178 -19.15 10.19 3.07
N MET A 179 -20.23 10.57 3.74
CA MET A 179 -20.18 11.02 5.14
C MET A 179 -19.73 9.90 6.07
N ILE A 180 -20.21 8.66 5.88
CA ILE A 180 -19.76 7.49 6.67
C ILE A 180 -18.29 7.21 6.44
N ALA A 181 -17.84 7.21 5.20
CA ALA A 181 -16.41 7.07 4.88
C ALA A 181 -15.57 8.17 5.53
N GLY A 182 -16.08 9.41 5.58
CA GLY A 182 -15.47 10.54 6.29
C GLY A 182 -15.40 10.34 7.80
N LEU A 183 -16.44 9.78 8.42
CA LEU A 183 -16.46 9.46 9.84
C LEU A 183 -15.43 8.37 10.20
N VAL A 184 -15.26 7.36 9.37
CA VAL A 184 -14.20 6.35 9.54
C VAL A 184 -12.82 7.00 9.47
N LEU A 185 -12.59 7.96 8.56
CA LEU A 185 -11.32 8.70 8.45
C LEU A 185 -11.01 9.56 9.68
N ILE A 186 -12.02 10.20 10.27
CA ILE A 186 -11.84 11.11 11.42
C ILE A 186 -11.56 10.34 12.71
N SER A 187 -12.06 9.12 12.82
CA SER A 187 -11.97 8.32 14.05
C SER A 187 -10.75 7.39 14.08
N ARG A 188 -9.56 7.99 13.98
CA ARG A 188 -8.26 7.27 13.95
C ARG A 188 -8.03 6.26 15.08
N ASP A 189 -8.78 6.37 16.20
CA ASP A 189 -8.64 5.53 17.39
C ASP A 189 -9.69 4.40 17.46
N TRP A 190 -10.47 4.19 16.39
CA TRP A 190 -11.57 3.24 16.42
C TRP A 190 -11.15 1.88 15.88
N CYS A 191 -11.24 0.87 16.73
CA CYS A 191 -11.21 -0.51 16.28
C CYS A 191 -12.58 -0.90 15.68
N TRP A 192 -12.57 -1.81 14.72
CA TRP A 192 -13.76 -2.30 14.01
C TRP A 192 -14.93 -2.69 14.92
N PRO A 193 -14.73 -3.42 16.07
CA PRO A 193 -15.81 -3.71 17.00
C PRO A 193 -16.50 -2.46 17.57
N ARG A 194 -15.74 -1.38 17.78
CA ARG A 194 -16.28 -0.12 18.33
C ARG A 194 -17.08 0.65 17.28
N MET A 195 -16.68 0.57 16.02
CA MET A 195 -17.44 1.13 14.89
C MET A 195 -18.76 0.38 14.69
N ILE A 196 -18.76 -0.96 14.76
CA ILE A 196 -19.98 -1.77 14.72
C ILE A 196 -20.91 -1.41 15.87
N ALA A 197 -20.40 -1.28 17.10
CA ALA A 197 -21.20 -0.92 18.27
C ALA A 197 -21.85 0.47 18.12
N LEU A 198 -21.14 1.43 17.54
CA LEU A 198 -21.67 2.79 17.28
C LEU A 198 -22.74 2.77 16.18
N MET A 199 -22.51 2.03 15.13
CA MET A 199 -23.49 1.88 14.04
C MET A 199 -24.78 1.15 14.49
N THR A 200 -24.66 0.26 15.49
CA THR A 200 -25.81 -0.49 16.01
C THR A 200 -26.47 0.14 17.24
N GLY A 201 -25.81 1.06 17.95
CA GLY A 201 -26.31 1.56 19.24
C GLY A 201 -26.66 3.05 19.32
N GLU A 202 -26.00 3.92 18.58
CA GLU A 202 -26.08 5.38 18.78
C GLU A 202 -26.61 6.17 17.58
N LEU A 203 -26.80 5.52 16.42
CA LEU A 203 -27.34 6.20 15.23
C LEU A 203 -28.88 6.23 15.29
N ALA A 204 -29.47 7.28 14.71
CA ALA A 204 -30.93 7.37 14.55
C ALA A 204 -31.48 6.15 13.81
N ALA A 205 -32.72 5.75 14.09
CA ALA A 205 -33.31 4.49 13.61
C ALA A 205 -33.26 4.34 12.08
N ASP A 206 -33.50 5.40 11.33
CA ASP A 206 -33.39 5.49 9.88
C ASP A 206 -31.95 5.26 9.37
N TRP A 207 -30.96 5.72 10.11
CA TRP A 207 -29.55 5.47 9.85
C TRP A 207 -29.15 4.03 10.17
N GLN A 208 -29.70 3.47 11.27
CA GLN A 208 -29.45 2.08 11.65
C GLN A 208 -30.02 1.11 10.60
N GLU A 209 -31.20 1.40 10.08
CA GLU A 209 -31.84 0.58 9.04
C GLU A 209 -31.03 0.63 7.74
N TRP A 210 -30.60 1.82 7.32
CA TRP A 210 -29.82 1.97 6.10
C TRP A 210 -28.41 1.38 6.21
N VAL A 211 -27.68 1.69 7.28
CA VAL A 211 -26.34 1.15 7.52
C VAL A 211 -26.40 -0.37 7.67
N GLY A 212 -27.42 -0.91 8.37
CA GLY A 212 -27.62 -2.33 8.48
C GLY A 212 -27.86 -2.99 7.13
N ALA A 213 -28.77 -2.45 6.32
CA ALA A 213 -29.10 -3.00 5.01
C ALA A 213 -27.90 -2.96 4.04
N GLU A 214 -27.15 -1.86 4.00
CA GLU A 214 -25.99 -1.70 3.11
C GLU A 214 -24.79 -2.50 3.62
N PHE A 215 -24.58 -2.59 4.93
CA PHE A 215 -23.49 -3.35 5.51
C PHE A 215 -23.62 -4.86 5.25
N TRP A 216 -24.85 -5.41 5.25
CA TRP A 216 -25.08 -6.81 4.94
C TRP A 216 -25.02 -7.11 3.42
N ARG A 217 -25.18 -6.11 2.58
CA ARG A 217 -24.92 -6.22 1.14
C ARG A 217 -23.43 -6.10 0.81
N TRP A 218 -22.63 -5.64 1.76
CA TRP A 218 -21.20 -5.40 1.60
C TRP A 218 -20.40 -6.61 1.07
N PRO A 219 -20.62 -7.85 1.53
CA PRO A 219 -19.92 -9.02 0.98
C PRO A 219 -20.18 -9.23 -0.51
N GLU A 220 -21.42 -8.96 -0.97
CA GLU A 220 -21.77 -9.06 -2.39
C GLU A 220 -21.13 -7.93 -3.20
N GLU A 221 -21.11 -6.73 -2.64
CA GLU A 221 -20.49 -5.57 -3.27
C GLU A 221 -18.95 -5.71 -3.31
N CYS A 222 -18.33 -6.22 -2.26
CA CYS A 222 -16.91 -6.57 -2.26
C CYS A 222 -16.58 -7.58 -3.36
N ARG A 223 -17.37 -8.64 -3.52
CA ARG A 223 -17.21 -9.61 -4.62
C ARG A 223 -17.38 -8.95 -5.99
N ARG A 224 -18.37 -8.09 -6.16
CA ARG A 224 -18.61 -7.37 -7.41
C ARG A 224 -17.46 -6.44 -7.79
N LEU A 225 -16.80 -5.84 -6.80
CA LEU A 225 -15.68 -4.91 -6.97
C LEU A 225 -14.32 -5.62 -6.93
N GLY A 226 -14.28 -6.96 -6.79
CA GLY A 226 -13.04 -7.72 -6.66
C GLY A 226 -12.28 -7.45 -5.36
N LEU A 227 -12.99 -6.98 -4.31
CA LEU A 227 -12.40 -6.66 -3.01
C LEU A 227 -12.40 -7.91 -2.10
N PRO A 228 -11.46 -8.02 -1.14
CA PRO A 228 -11.44 -9.17 -0.22
C PRO A 228 -12.72 -9.24 0.60
N GLU A 229 -13.28 -10.45 0.71
CA GLU A 229 -14.42 -10.71 1.59
C GLU A 229 -13.99 -10.50 3.04
N LEU A 230 -14.68 -9.60 3.75
CA LEU A 230 -14.60 -9.58 5.21
C LEU A 230 -15.15 -10.91 5.71
N ALA A 231 -14.38 -11.65 6.52
CA ALA A 231 -14.88 -12.83 7.18
C ALA A 231 -16.19 -12.46 7.88
N ALA A 232 -17.28 -13.11 7.50
CA ALA A 232 -18.57 -12.92 8.12
C ALA A 232 -18.44 -13.26 9.60
N GLY A 233 -18.28 -12.25 10.44
CA GLY A 233 -18.55 -12.40 11.85
C GLY A 233 -20.02 -12.77 11.97
N ASP A 234 -20.33 -13.79 12.76
CA ASP A 234 -21.68 -14.26 13.00
C ASP A 234 -22.60 -13.07 13.32
N GLY A 235 -23.37 -12.68 12.32
CA GLY A 235 -24.37 -11.63 12.49
C GLY A 235 -25.39 -12.05 13.55
N PRO A 236 -26.04 -11.12 14.25
CA PRO A 236 -27.07 -11.45 15.18
C PRO A 236 -28.15 -12.26 14.46
N SER A 237 -28.37 -13.48 14.91
CA SER A 237 -29.41 -14.35 14.40
C SER A 237 -30.74 -13.59 14.49
N ALA A 238 -31.39 -13.40 13.32
CA ALA A 238 -32.74 -12.87 13.26
C ALA A 238 -33.66 -13.84 14.03
N THR A 239 -33.84 -13.63 15.32
CA THR A 239 -34.89 -14.29 16.08
C THR A 239 -36.21 -13.68 15.60
N ASN A 240 -36.88 -14.40 14.72
CA ASN A 240 -38.30 -14.18 14.44
C ASN A 240 -39.09 -14.27 15.75
N GLY A 241 -39.31 -13.14 16.38
CA GLY A 241 -40.33 -13.01 17.42
C GLY A 241 -41.72 -12.99 16.79
N LYS A 242 -42.25 -14.14 16.51
CA LYS A 242 -43.72 -14.32 16.51
C LYS A 242 -44.08 -14.60 17.98
N GLY A 243 -44.59 -13.62 18.68
CA GLY A 243 -45.21 -13.74 19.97
C GLY A 243 -46.68 -13.43 19.84
N GLU A 244 -47.45 -14.20 20.47
CA GLU A 244 -48.90 -14.07 20.77
C GLU A 244 -49.22 -12.79 21.54
#